data_4eda698f4188399543fb73a239c7e16f
#
_entry.id   4eda698f4188399543fb73a239c7e16f
#
_cell.length_a   1.000
_cell.length_b   1.000
_cell.length_c   1.000
_cell.angle_alpha   90.00
_cell.angle_beta   90.00
_cell.angle_gamma   90.00
#
_symmetry.space_group_name_H-M   'P 1'
#
loop_
_entity.id
_entity.type
_entity.pdbx_description
1 polymer ?
#
loop_
_entity_poly.entity_id
_entity_poly.type
_entity_poly.pdbx_seq_one_letter_code
_entity_poly.pdbx_strand_id
1 'polypeptide(L)'
;MTVTKQLKQKYSTLWNSAVDHKFITELGDGTLSRERFSRYFEQDYIFINDLAKMAGIAVAKAPSNKMARPVEEFLNAILGAEDALFIDAFRTLGINETQYLNVQALPTTSAFGDFLVRLAYEGSFREICTAMLVTEGVYLAWGERLRSEKANPAADGSELGKFYQGWIDLHNEGALGPIVRHQTAVVDQAMDIEMPRLESIFEQALRYEVAFWDMAYNGET
;
A
#
# COMPACT_ATOMS: atom_id res chain seq x y z
N MET A 1 -17.14 18.84 -8.21
CA MET A 1 -16.62 17.53 -7.77
C MET A 1 -15.15 17.73 -7.50
N THR A 2 -14.56 17.19 -6.42
CA THR A 2 -13.12 17.31 -6.17
C THR A 2 -12.33 16.41 -7.12
N VAL A 3 -11.03 16.72 -7.33
CA VAL A 3 -10.14 15.97 -8.24
C VAL A 3 -10.07 14.49 -7.84
N THR A 4 -9.88 14.21 -6.57
CA THR A 4 -9.79 12.83 -6.07
C THR A 4 -11.08 12.04 -6.28
N LYS A 5 -12.26 12.68 -6.14
CA LYS A 5 -13.55 12.04 -6.45
C LYS A 5 -13.69 11.75 -7.95
N GLN A 6 -13.22 12.65 -8.81
CA GLN A 6 -13.24 12.44 -10.27
C GLN A 6 -12.33 11.25 -10.65
N LEU A 7 -11.11 11.20 -10.11
CA LEU A 7 -10.16 10.11 -10.34
C LEU A 7 -10.74 8.76 -9.89
N LYS A 8 -11.23 8.68 -8.66
CA LYS A 8 -11.85 7.44 -8.13
C LYS A 8 -13.08 7.00 -8.93
N GLN A 9 -13.92 7.93 -9.37
CA GLN A 9 -15.07 7.61 -10.21
C GLN A 9 -14.66 7.10 -11.59
N LYS A 10 -13.70 7.79 -12.23
CA LYS A 10 -13.20 7.42 -13.57
C LYS A 10 -12.55 6.04 -13.56
N TYR A 11 -11.79 5.72 -12.54
CA TYR A 11 -11.06 4.46 -12.42
C TYR A 11 -11.68 3.49 -11.41
N SER A 12 -12.99 3.61 -11.16
CA SER A 12 -13.70 2.82 -10.15
C SER A 12 -13.57 1.31 -10.36
N THR A 13 -13.54 0.82 -11.58
CA THR A 13 -13.34 -0.60 -11.88
C THR A 13 -11.99 -1.09 -11.38
N LEU A 14 -10.89 -0.36 -11.67
CA LEU A 14 -9.55 -0.72 -11.18
C LEU A 14 -9.45 -0.58 -9.66
N TRP A 15 -10.03 0.49 -9.10
CA TRP A 15 -10.08 0.70 -7.65
C TRP A 15 -10.76 -0.48 -6.95
N ASN A 16 -11.93 -0.87 -7.42
CA ASN A 16 -12.66 -1.99 -6.85
C ASN A 16 -11.91 -3.32 -7.05
N SER A 17 -11.25 -3.51 -8.21
CA SER A 17 -10.41 -4.71 -8.43
C SER A 17 -9.28 -4.83 -7.41
N ALA A 18 -8.70 -3.70 -6.96
CA ALA A 18 -7.68 -3.70 -5.91
C ALA A 18 -8.29 -3.92 -4.51
N VAL A 19 -9.38 -3.20 -4.17
CA VAL A 19 -10.00 -3.25 -2.84
C VAL A 19 -10.72 -4.57 -2.58
N ASP A 20 -11.38 -5.15 -3.61
CA ASP A 20 -12.18 -6.37 -3.51
C ASP A 20 -11.43 -7.60 -4.03
N HIS A 21 -10.10 -7.51 -4.16
CA HIS A 21 -9.30 -8.61 -4.69
C HIS A 21 -9.48 -9.89 -3.85
N LYS A 22 -9.43 -11.05 -4.52
CA LYS A 22 -9.62 -12.35 -3.87
C LYS A 22 -8.62 -12.60 -2.73
N PHE A 23 -7.38 -12.13 -2.87
CA PHE A 23 -6.39 -12.15 -1.80
C PHE A 23 -6.93 -11.52 -0.52
N ILE A 24 -7.50 -10.32 -0.62
CA ILE A 24 -8.05 -9.57 0.52
C ILE A 24 -9.28 -10.25 1.10
N THR A 25 -10.16 -10.80 0.25
CA THR A 25 -11.33 -11.54 0.72
C THR A 25 -10.91 -12.79 1.52
N GLU A 26 -9.98 -13.59 0.97
CA GLU A 26 -9.49 -14.80 1.67
C GLU A 26 -8.67 -14.44 2.93
N LEU A 27 -7.98 -13.29 2.95
CA LEU A 27 -7.33 -12.76 4.15
C LEU A 27 -8.38 -12.49 5.26
N GLY A 28 -9.46 -11.78 4.91
CA GLY A 28 -10.54 -11.46 5.84
C GLY A 28 -11.29 -12.67 6.36
N ASP A 29 -11.49 -13.68 5.52
CA ASP A 29 -12.14 -14.95 5.86
C ASP A 29 -11.23 -15.93 6.62
N GLY A 30 -9.92 -15.65 6.72
CA GLY A 30 -8.93 -16.55 7.31
C GLY A 30 -8.61 -17.78 6.43
N THR A 31 -9.02 -17.78 5.16
CA THR A 31 -8.85 -18.91 4.22
C THR A 31 -7.67 -18.75 3.28
N LEU A 32 -7.00 -17.59 3.31
CA LEU A 32 -5.80 -17.35 2.50
C LEU A 32 -4.72 -18.39 2.84
N SER A 33 -4.11 -19.00 1.81
CA SER A 33 -3.08 -20.02 2.07
C SER A 33 -1.80 -19.37 2.62
N ARG A 34 -1.10 -20.13 3.50
CA ARG A 34 0.20 -19.72 4.04
C ARG A 34 1.20 -19.35 2.94
N GLU A 35 1.23 -20.10 1.84
CA GLU A 35 2.12 -19.85 0.72
C GLU A 35 1.89 -18.47 0.08
N ARG A 36 0.61 -18.12 -0.18
CA ARG A 36 0.24 -16.80 -0.74
C ARG A 36 0.59 -15.67 0.20
N PHE A 37 0.30 -15.86 1.49
CA PHE A 37 0.62 -14.88 2.51
C PHE A 37 2.14 -14.68 2.65
N SER A 38 2.92 -15.78 2.68
CA SER A 38 4.39 -15.70 2.72
C SER A 38 4.95 -14.96 1.52
N ARG A 39 4.51 -15.31 0.30
CA ARG A 39 4.92 -14.62 -0.93
C ARG A 39 4.60 -13.15 -0.89
N TYR A 40 3.39 -12.80 -0.45
CA TYR A 40 2.98 -11.41 -0.28
C TYR A 40 3.95 -10.69 0.67
N PHE A 41 4.15 -11.19 1.87
CA PHE A 41 4.99 -10.55 2.90
C PHE A 41 6.45 -10.41 2.46
N GLU A 42 7.01 -11.42 1.80
CA GLU A 42 8.37 -11.35 1.25
C GLU A 42 8.50 -10.24 0.19
N GLN A 43 7.53 -10.12 -0.69
CA GLN A 43 7.55 -9.11 -1.75
C GLN A 43 7.19 -7.72 -1.24
N ASP A 44 6.28 -7.63 -0.29
CA ASP A 44 5.88 -6.38 0.34
C ASP A 44 7.02 -5.79 1.20
N TYR A 45 7.78 -6.63 1.89
CA TYR A 45 8.97 -6.22 2.63
C TYR A 45 10.03 -5.57 1.72
N ILE A 46 10.18 -6.05 0.49
CA ILE A 46 11.03 -5.39 -0.52
C ILE A 46 10.40 -4.07 -0.98
N PHE A 47 9.10 -4.10 -1.28
CA PHE A 47 8.35 -2.94 -1.78
C PHE A 47 8.37 -1.76 -0.79
N ILE A 48 8.24 -2.02 0.51
CA ILE A 48 8.28 -1.01 1.58
C ILE A 48 9.58 -0.18 1.54
N ASN A 49 10.72 -0.75 1.13
CA ASN A 49 11.96 0.01 0.99
C ASN A 49 11.85 1.09 -0.11
N ASP A 50 11.16 0.80 -1.20
CA ASP A 50 10.96 1.77 -2.29
C ASP A 50 9.87 2.80 -1.94
N LEU A 51 8.83 2.38 -1.24
CA LEU A 51 7.83 3.27 -0.65
C LEU A 51 8.48 4.26 0.35
N ALA A 52 9.38 3.77 1.21
CA ALA A 52 10.12 4.60 2.16
C ALA A 52 11.01 5.63 1.45
N LYS A 53 11.71 5.23 0.37
CA LYS A 53 12.49 6.17 -0.47
C LYS A 53 11.59 7.25 -1.08
N MET A 54 10.44 6.84 -1.63
CA MET A 54 9.47 7.80 -2.20
C MET A 54 8.97 8.77 -1.12
N ALA A 55 8.59 8.28 0.05
CA ALA A 55 8.13 9.12 1.16
C ALA A 55 9.23 10.09 1.64
N GLY A 56 10.49 9.62 1.77
CA GLY A 56 11.62 10.47 2.12
C GLY A 56 11.87 11.60 1.11
N ILE A 57 11.79 11.30 -0.18
CA ILE A 57 11.89 12.31 -1.25
C ILE A 57 10.69 13.24 -1.24
N ALA A 58 9.48 12.75 -0.96
CA ALA A 58 8.29 13.59 -0.80
C ALA A 58 8.45 14.60 0.34
N VAL A 59 8.99 14.18 1.49
CA VAL A 59 9.34 15.10 2.60
C VAL A 59 10.28 16.20 2.11
N ALA A 60 11.34 15.84 1.37
CA ALA A 60 12.31 16.82 0.85
C ALA A 60 11.71 17.76 -0.20
N LYS A 61 10.73 17.33 -0.98
CA LYS A 61 10.04 18.12 -2.03
C LYS A 61 8.82 18.89 -1.51
N ALA A 62 8.41 18.67 -0.26
CA ALA A 62 7.23 19.32 0.29
C ALA A 62 7.40 20.85 0.31
N PRO A 63 6.40 21.65 -0.13
CA PRO A 63 6.51 23.11 -0.23
C PRO A 63 6.66 23.81 1.13
N SER A 64 6.35 23.13 2.23
CA SER A 64 6.48 23.66 3.58
C SER A 64 6.55 22.55 4.63
N ASN A 65 7.07 22.85 5.82
CA ASN A 65 7.10 21.90 6.95
C ASN A 65 5.70 21.39 7.33
N LYS A 66 4.66 22.20 7.15
CA LYS A 66 3.26 21.80 7.40
C LYS A 66 2.84 20.68 6.44
N MET A 67 3.29 20.73 5.19
CA MET A 67 2.99 19.70 4.18
C MET A 67 3.92 18.50 4.27
N ALA A 68 5.16 18.69 4.77
CA ALA A 68 6.11 17.60 4.97
C ALA A 68 5.72 16.66 6.15
N ARG A 69 5.24 17.25 7.26
CA ARG A 69 5.01 16.52 8.52
C ARG A 69 4.14 15.28 8.39
N PRO A 70 2.95 15.27 7.75
CA PRO A 70 2.16 14.05 7.64
C PRO A 70 2.86 12.93 6.87
N VAL A 71 3.70 13.28 5.89
CA VAL A 71 4.49 12.30 5.13
C VAL A 71 5.65 11.77 5.97
N GLU A 72 6.28 12.61 6.79
CA GLU A 72 7.32 12.19 7.73
C GLU A 72 6.76 11.26 8.81
N GLU A 73 5.60 11.57 9.38
CA GLU A 73 4.91 10.72 10.35
C GLU A 73 4.57 9.34 9.76
N PHE A 74 4.12 9.30 8.51
CA PHE A 74 3.90 8.06 7.76
C PHE A 74 5.21 7.31 7.54
N LEU A 75 6.27 7.98 7.08
CA LEU A 75 7.60 7.37 6.90
C LEU A 75 8.12 6.75 8.20
N ASN A 76 7.96 7.44 9.31
CA ASN A 76 8.35 6.92 10.61
C ASN A 76 7.55 5.66 11.01
N ALA A 77 6.26 5.59 10.66
CA ALA A 77 5.42 4.43 10.95
C ALA A 77 5.86 3.19 10.17
N ILE A 78 6.11 3.32 8.86
CA ILE A 78 6.56 2.19 8.01
C ILE A 78 7.96 1.69 8.39
N LEU A 79 8.87 2.59 8.79
CA LEU A 79 10.22 2.20 9.23
C LEU A 79 10.28 1.68 10.68
N GLY A 80 9.18 1.74 11.42
CA GLY A 80 9.12 1.35 12.82
C GLY A 80 8.13 0.23 13.10
N ALA A 81 6.87 0.58 13.32
CA ALA A 81 5.86 -0.38 13.77
C ALA A 81 5.54 -1.45 12.71
N GLU A 82 5.54 -1.07 11.44
CA GLU A 82 5.28 -1.98 10.34
C GLU A 82 6.45 -2.94 10.11
N ASP A 83 7.68 -2.46 10.15
CA ASP A 83 8.88 -3.31 10.07
C ASP A 83 8.88 -4.38 11.18
N ALA A 84 8.54 -4.01 12.41
CA ALA A 84 8.45 -4.95 13.52
C ALA A 84 7.39 -6.05 13.27
N LEU A 85 6.27 -5.71 12.63
CA LEU A 85 5.25 -6.70 12.25
C LEU A 85 5.76 -7.68 11.19
N PHE A 86 6.50 -7.20 10.18
CA PHE A 86 7.13 -8.07 9.19
C PHE A 86 8.07 -9.09 9.85
N ILE A 87 8.95 -8.63 10.74
CA ILE A 87 9.91 -9.51 11.43
C ILE A 87 9.20 -10.58 12.27
N ASP A 88 8.14 -10.23 12.98
CA ASP A 88 7.35 -11.18 13.76
C ASP A 88 6.59 -12.18 12.87
N ALA A 89 6.05 -11.72 11.74
CA ALA A 89 5.40 -12.59 10.76
C ALA A 89 6.40 -13.57 10.15
N PHE A 90 7.59 -13.13 9.72
CA PHE A 90 8.63 -14.01 9.18
C PHE A 90 9.04 -15.08 10.19
N ARG A 91 9.22 -14.72 11.46
CA ARG A 91 9.53 -15.70 12.52
C ARG A 91 8.46 -16.77 12.63
N THR A 92 7.19 -16.40 12.61
CA THR A 92 6.05 -17.35 12.68
C THR A 92 5.91 -18.18 11.41
N LEU A 93 6.22 -17.60 10.27
CA LEU A 93 6.26 -18.31 8.99
C LEU A 93 7.49 -19.22 8.87
N GLY A 94 8.42 -19.21 9.83
CA GLY A 94 9.65 -20.00 9.78
C GLY A 94 10.66 -19.48 8.74
N ILE A 95 10.52 -18.24 8.33
CA ILE A 95 11.42 -17.55 7.39
C ILE A 95 12.48 -16.84 8.25
N ASN A 96 13.73 -17.28 8.15
CA ASN A 96 14.82 -16.69 8.93
C ASN A 96 15.37 -15.41 8.27
N GLU A 97 16.18 -14.66 9.03
CA GLU A 97 16.73 -13.38 8.59
C GLU A 97 17.53 -13.49 7.28
N THR A 98 18.35 -14.52 7.13
CA THR A 98 19.12 -14.74 5.90
C THR A 98 18.18 -14.96 4.70
N GLN A 99 17.03 -15.60 4.91
CA GLN A 99 16.04 -15.83 3.84
C GLN A 99 15.39 -14.52 3.44
N TYR A 100 14.73 -13.78 4.37
CA TYR A 100 13.99 -12.59 3.98
C TYR A 100 14.88 -11.44 3.48
N LEU A 101 16.12 -11.32 3.97
CA LEU A 101 17.07 -10.32 3.48
C LEU A 101 17.64 -10.65 2.08
N ASN A 102 17.54 -11.89 1.62
CA ASN A 102 18.04 -12.32 0.30
C ASN A 102 16.90 -12.67 -0.68
N VAL A 103 15.65 -12.40 -0.33
CA VAL A 103 14.53 -12.56 -1.27
C VAL A 103 14.77 -11.68 -2.50
N GLN A 104 14.59 -12.26 -3.67
CA GLN A 104 14.67 -11.50 -4.91
C GLN A 104 13.31 -10.88 -5.22
N ALA A 105 13.33 -9.61 -5.61
CA ALA A 105 12.12 -8.96 -6.09
C ALA A 105 11.59 -9.67 -7.33
N LEU A 106 10.32 -10.01 -7.33
CA LEU A 106 9.63 -10.50 -8.53
C LEU A 106 9.46 -9.34 -9.54
N PRO A 107 9.25 -9.65 -10.83
CA PRO A 107 9.12 -8.62 -11.87
C PRO A 107 8.10 -7.52 -11.53
N THR A 108 6.92 -7.89 -11.02
CA THR A 108 5.89 -6.92 -10.60
C THR A 108 6.36 -6.05 -9.44
N THR A 109 7.01 -6.62 -8.42
CA THR A 109 7.56 -5.87 -7.28
C THR A 109 8.59 -4.86 -7.74
N SER A 110 9.55 -5.30 -8.57
CA SER A 110 10.57 -4.41 -9.16
C SER A 110 9.96 -3.29 -9.99
N ALA A 111 9.01 -3.62 -10.88
CA ALA A 111 8.39 -2.63 -11.76
C ALA A 111 7.58 -1.58 -10.96
N PHE A 112 6.88 -2.01 -9.90
CA PHE A 112 6.13 -1.10 -9.05
C PHE A 112 7.07 -0.20 -8.23
N GLY A 113 8.10 -0.77 -7.58
CA GLY A 113 9.12 -0.02 -6.86
C GLY A 113 9.84 0.99 -7.76
N ASP A 114 10.29 0.58 -8.97
CA ASP A 114 10.91 1.46 -9.95
C ASP A 114 9.98 2.61 -10.37
N PHE A 115 8.70 2.34 -10.56
CA PHE A 115 7.70 3.38 -10.85
C PHE A 115 7.63 4.41 -9.72
N LEU A 116 7.53 3.98 -8.46
CA LEU A 116 7.44 4.87 -7.30
C LEU A 116 8.71 5.70 -7.13
N VAL A 117 9.88 5.06 -7.17
CA VAL A 117 11.18 5.73 -7.00
C VAL A 117 11.44 6.70 -8.15
N ARG A 118 11.20 6.29 -9.40
CA ARG A 118 11.33 7.17 -10.55
C ARG A 118 10.40 8.38 -10.44
N LEU A 119 9.13 8.16 -10.09
CA LEU A 119 8.18 9.25 -9.87
C LEU A 119 8.64 10.18 -8.75
N ALA A 120 9.22 9.64 -7.68
CA ALA A 120 9.73 10.45 -6.59
C ALA A 120 10.86 11.40 -7.04
N TYR A 121 11.77 10.94 -7.90
CA TYR A 121 12.84 11.78 -8.41
C TYR A 121 12.38 12.79 -9.47
N GLU A 122 11.57 12.36 -10.44
CA GLU A 122 11.18 13.16 -11.60
C GLU A 122 9.95 14.04 -11.33
N GLY A 123 9.02 13.59 -10.49
CA GLY A 123 7.74 14.23 -10.25
C GLY A 123 7.76 15.37 -9.24
N SER A 124 6.69 16.14 -9.24
CA SER A 124 6.38 17.14 -8.22
C SER A 124 5.87 16.49 -6.93
N PHE A 125 5.84 17.24 -5.83
CA PHE A 125 5.25 16.81 -4.56
C PHE A 125 3.81 16.29 -4.74
N ARG A 126 2.98 17.00 -5.54
CA ARG A 126 1.60 16.58 -5.83
C ARG A 126 1.52 15.28 -6.62
N GLU A 127 2.39 15.08 -7.58
CA GLU A 127 2.45 13.84 -8.35
C GLU A 127 2.83 12.65 -7.46
N ILE A 128 3.78 12.84 -6.54
CA ILE A 128 4.14 11.83 -5.55
C ILE A 128 2.94 11.53 -4.63
N CYS A 129 2.28 12.58 -4.11
CA CYS A 129 1.07 12.42 -3.29
C CYS A 129 -0.06 11.71 -4.04
N THR A 130 -0.12 11.82 -5.38
CA THR A 130 -1.13 11.12 -6.18
C THR A 130 -0.87 9.61 -6.21
N ALA A 131 0.38 9.17 -6.35
CA ALA A 131 0.71 7.75 -6.26
C ALA A 131 0.50 7.22 -4.83
N MET A 132 0.99 7.92 -3.82
CA MET A 132 0.78 7.56 -2.41
C MET A 132 -0.71 7.52 -2.01
N LEU A 133 -1.57 8.37 -2.61
CA LEU A 133 -3.01 8.33 -2.40
C LEU A 133 -3.63 7.02 -2.92
N VAL A 134 -3.05 6.42 -3.94
CA VAL A 134 -3.49 5.12 -4.43
C VAL A 134 -3.01 4.01 -3.49
N THR A 135 -1.72 3.95 -3.19
CA THR A 135 -1.15 2.91 -2.32
C THR A 135 -1.86 2.89 -0.96
N GLU A 136 -1.80 3.98 -0.22
CA GLU A 136 -2.39 4.04 1.13
C GLU A 136 -3.93 4.06 1.10
N GLY A 137 -4.51 4.66 0.06
CA GLY A 137 -5.97 4.74 -0.07
C GLY A 137 -6.63 3.41 -0.39
N VAL A 138 -5.98 2.53 -1.16
CA VAL A 138 -6.45 1.16 -1.43
C VAL A 138 -6.37 0.35 -0.13
N TYR A 139 -5.25 0.44 0.59
CA TYR A 139 -5.05 -0.27 1.86
C TYR A 139 -6.04 0.19 2.94
N LEU A 140 -6.24 1.48 3.10
CA LEU A 140 -7.30 2.00 3.99
C LEU A 140 -8.69 1.49 3.56
N ALA A 141 -8.99 1.48 2.26
CA ALA A 141 -10.32 1.11 1.78
C ALA A 141 -10.65 -0.36 2.05
N TRP A 142 -9.72 -1.30 1.76
CA TRP A 142 -9.97 -2.70 2.05
C TRP A 142 -9.94 -3.00 3.55
N GLY A 143 -9.07 -2.33 4.32
CA GLY A 143 -9.03 -2.47 5.78
C GLY A 143 -10.37 -2.07 6.43
N GLU A 144 -10.92 -0.91 6.06
CA GLU A 144 -12.22 -0.46 6.54
C GLU A 144 -13.38 -1.34 6.03
N ARG A 145 -13.29 -1.87 4.80
CA ARG A 145 -14.27 -2.84 4.28
C ARG A 145 -14.31 -4.08 5.17
N LEU A 146 -13.18 -4.76 5.37
CA LEU A 146 -13.10 -5.97 6.20
C LEU A 146 -13.56 -5.72 7.64
N ARG A 147 -13.23 -4.55 8.20
CA ARG A 147 -13.70 -4.13 9.51
C ARG A 147 -15.22 -3.95 9.55
N SER A 148 -15.82 -3.33 8.54
CA SER A 148 -17.27 -3.16 8.44
C SER A 148 -18.02 -4.48 8.30
N GLU A 149 -17.41 -5.46 7.62
CA GLU A 149 -17.88 -6.84 7.47
C GLU A 149 -17.64 -7.70 8.73
N LYS A 150 -16.97 -7.15 9.75
CA LYS A 150 -16.59 -7.83 10.99
C LYS A 150 -15.72 -9.07 10.73
N ALA A 151 -14.84 -8.98 9.76
CA ALA A 151 -13.85 -10.02 9.48
C ALA A 151 -13.10 -10.39 10.75
N ASN A 152 -12.95 -11.69 10.99
CA ASN A 152 -12.25 -12.23 12.16
C ASN A 152 -11.45 -13.48 11.74
N PRO A 153 -10.36 -13.29 11.00
CA PRO A 153 -9.53 -14.42 10.54
C PRO A 153 -8.87 -15.17 11.71
N ALA A 154 -8.80 -14.57 12.90
CA ALA A 154 -8.25 -15.18 14.11
C ALA A 154 -9.27 -16.03 14.89
N ALA A 155 -10.50 -16.20 14.38
CA ALA A 155 -11.57 -16.90 15.08
C ALA A 155 -11.25 -18.37 15.45
N ASP A 156 -10.40 -19.02 14.66
CA ASP A 156 -9.93 -20.39 14.90
C ASP A 156 -8.78 -20.49 15.93
N GLY A 157 -8.25 -19.36 16.37
CA GLY A 157 -7.13 -19.27 17.32
C GLY A 157 -5.76 -19.57 16.69
N SER A 158 -5.67 -19.77 15.39
CA SER A 158 -4.41 -20.06 14.69
C SER A 158 -3.45 -18.88 14.75
N GLU A 159 -2.14 -19.16 14.80
CA GLU A 159 -1.12 -18.11 14.73
C GLU A 159 -1.19 -17.33 13.40
N LEU A 160 -1.46 -18.03 12.30
CA LEU A 160 -1.59 -17.38 11.00
C LEU A 160 -2.80 -16.43 10.96
N GLY A 161 -3.95 -16.85 11.50
CA GLY A 161 -5.13 -15.99 11.60
C GLY A 161 -4.89 -14.74 12.46
N LYS A 162 -4.08 -14.84 13.52
CA LYS A 162 -3.67 -13.66 14.31
C LYS A 162 -2.84 -12.68 13.50
N PHE A 163 -1.96 -13.15 12.60
CA PHE A 163 -1.22 -12.25 11.71
C PHE A 163 -2.12 -11.59 10.67
N TYR A 164 -3.07 -12.33 10.10
CA TYR A 164 -4.09 -11.75 9.21
C TYR A 164 -4.86 -10.64 9.92
N GLN A 165 -5.29 -10.90 11.15
CA GLN A 165 -5.99 -9.89 11.96
C GLN A 165 -5.09 -8.69 12.26
N GLY A 166 -3.85 -8.91 12.66
CA GLY A 166 -2.87 -7.83 12.90
C GLY A 166 -2.64 -6.97 11.65
N TRP A 167 -2.57 -7.59 10.47
CA TRP A 167 -2.43 -6.89 9.20
C TRP A 167 -3.67 -6.05 8.87
N ILE A 168 -4.87 -6.60 9.08
CA ILE A 168 -6.12 -5.84 8.94
C ILE A 168 -6.18 -4.68 9.95
N ASP A 169 -5.75 -4.93 11.19
CA ASP A 169 -5.79 -3.92 12.25
C ASP A 169 -4.79 -2.79 12.04
N LEU A 170 -3.70 -3.01 11.32
CA LEU A 170 -2.75 -1.98 10.93
C LEU A 170 -3.34 -1.01 9.88
N HIS A 171 -4.21 -1.50 8.99
CA HIS A 171 -4.76 -0.74 7.87
C HIS A 171 -6.14 -0.17 8.18
N ASN A 172 -6.19 0.81 9.08
CA ASN A 172 -7.43 1.42 9.58
C ASN A 172 -7.40 2.96 9.50
N GLU A 173 -8.55 3.58 9.75
CA GLU A 173 -8.70 5.04 9.76
C GLU A 173 -7.76 5.75 10.75
N GLY A 174 -7.43 5.12 11.88
CA GLY A 174 -6.50 5.68 12.86
C GLY A 174 -5.06 5.75 12.36
N ALA A 175 -4.60 4.71 11.66
CA ALA A 175 -3.23 4.60 11.14
C ALA A 175 -3.08 5.31 9.78
N LEU A 176 -3.90 4.96 8.79
CA LEU A 176 -3.76 5.47 7.42
C LEU A 176 -4.63 6.69 7.11
N GLY A 177 -5.71 6.92 7.86
CA GLY A 177 -6.61 8.05 7.62
C GLY A 177 -5.91 9.41 7.57
N PRO A 178 -4.99 9.75 8.48
CA PRO A 178 -4.29 11.03 8.47
C PRO A 178 -3.50 11.26 7.18
N ILE A 179 -2.71 10.29 6.71
CA ILE A 179 -1.92 10.44 5.47
C ILE A 179 -2.82 10.46 4.23
N VAL A 180 -3.84 9.62 4.15
CA VAL A 180 -4.79 9.60 3.02
C VAL A 180 -5.57 10.92 2.92
N ARG A 181 -6.01 11.51 4.05
CA ARG A 181 -6.63 12.84 4.04
C ARG A 181 -5.67 13.93 3.59
N HIS A 182 -4.41 13.87 4.02
CA HIS A 182 -3.40 14.82 3.60
C HIS A 182 -3.16 14.76 2.09
N GLN A 183 -2.93 13.57 1.55
CA GLN A 183 -2.73 13.35 0.11
C GLN A 183 -3.96 13.79 -0.68
N THR A 184 -5.16 13.45 -0.21
CA THR A 184 -6.42 13.93 -0.80
C THR A 184 -6.45 15.45 -0.88
N ALA A 185 -6.12 16.15 0.22
CA ALA A 185 -6.12 17.61 0.25
C ALA A 185 -5.07 18.24 -0.69
N VAL A 186 -3.91 17.58 -0.87
CA VAL A 186 -2.87 18.01 -1.82
C VAL A 186 -3.33 17.84 -3.26
N VAL A 187 -3.90 16.67 -3.59
CA VAL A 187 -4.36 16.34 -4.95
C VAL A 187 -5.58 17.18 -5.33
N ASP A 188 -6.50 17.44 -4.41
CA ASP A 188 -7.70 18.24 -4.67
C ASP A 188 -7.41 19.72 -4.98
N GLN A 189 -6.17 20.20 -4.76
CA GLN A 189 -5.72 21.54 -5.16
C GLN A 189 -5.13 21.58 -6.59
N ALA A 190 -5.19 20.48 -7.34
CA ALA A 190 -4.65 20.44 -8.70
C ALA A 190 -5.43 21.37 -9.65
N MET A 191 -4.69 21.98 -10.58
CA MET A 191 -5.25 22.77 -11.68
C MET A 191 -5.57 21.85 -12.87
N ASP A 192 -6.48 22.29 -13.75
CA ASP A 192 -6.89 21.50 -14.93
C ASP A 192 -5.71 21.07 -15.81
N ILE A 193 -4.67 21.90 -15.91
CA ILE A 193 -3.46 21.58 -16.69
C ILE A 193 -2.66 20.40 -16.12
N GLU A 194 -2.78 20.11 -14.83
CA GLU A 194 -2.10 19.01 -14.16
C GLU A 194 -2.88 17.68 -14.33
N MET A 195 -4.18 17.76 -14.61
CA MET A 195 -5.09 16.60 -14.60
C MET A 195 -4.63 15.42 -15.48
N PRO A 196 -4.17 15.61 -16.74
CA PRO A 196 -3.77 14.48 -17.56
C PRO A 196 -2.61 13.69 -16.95
N ARG A 197 -1.68 14.39 -16.27
CA ARG A 197 -0.54 13.76 -15.62
C ARG A 197 -0.95 13.02 -14.34
N LEU A 198 -1.79 13.62 -13.50
CA LEU A 198 -2.31 13.01 -12.29
C LEU A 198 -3.19 11.79 -12.59
N GLU A 199 -4.01 11.85 -13.64
CA GLU A 199 -4.79 10.72 -14.12
C GLU A 199 -3.89 9.54 -14.53
N SER A 200 -2.85 9.81 -15.31
CA SER A 200 -1.89 8.78 -15.74
C SER A 200 -1.19 8.12 -14.54
N ILE A 201 -0.78 8.90 -13.54
CA ILE A 201 -0.14 8.38 -12.32
C ILE A 201 -1.13 7.54 -11.51
N PHE A 202 -2.35 8.04 -11.31
CA PHE A 202 -3.40 7.37 -10.54
C PHE A 202 -3.78 6.03 -11.17
N GLU A 203 -4.00 6.02 -12.49
CA GLU A 203 -4.30 4.79 -13.23
C GLU A 203 -3.15 3.78 -13.14
N GLN A 204 -1.91 4.24 -13.37
CA GLN A 204 -0.75 3.35 -13.36
C GLN A 204 -0.49 2.75 -11.98
N ALA A 205 -0.61 3.55 -10.92
CA ALA A 205 -0.50 3.05 -9.56
C ALA A 205 -1.57 1.99 -9.25
N LEU A 206 -2.84 2.22 -9.64
CA LEU A 206 -3.91 1.22 -9.47
C LEU A 206 -3.64 -0.08 -10.25
N ARG A 207 -3.09 0.01 -11.46
CA ARG A 207 -2.70 -1.18 -12.22
C ARG A 207 -1.62 -1.98 -11.50
N TYR A 208 -0.67 -1.30 -10.88
CA TYR A 208 0.36 -1.96 -10.08
C TYR A 208 -0.22 -2.58 -8.80
N GLU A 209 -1.16 -1.93 -8.12
CA GLU A 209 -1.84 -2.52 -6.96
C GLU A 209 -2.52 -3.84 -7.32
N VAL A 210 -3.30 -3.85 -8.40
CA VAL A 210 -3.96 -5.08 -8.87
C VAL A 210 -2.94 -6.14 -9.26
N ALA A 211 -1.91 -5.76 -10.01
CA ALA A 211 -0.85 -6.70 -10.43
C ALA A 211 -0.08 -7.27 -9.21
N PHE A 212 0.14 -6.47 -8.17
CA PHE A 212 0.79 -6.91 -6.94
C PHE A 212 -0.05 -7.98 -6.21
N TRP A 213 -1.37 -7.78 -6.10
CA TRP A 213 -2.28 -8.80 -5.57
C TRP A 213 -2.31 -10.05 -6.43
N ASP A 214 -2.35 -9.91 -7.76
CA ASP A 214 -2.31 -11.04 -8.70
C ASP A 214 -1.01 -11.85 -8.55
N MET A 215 0.13 -11.17 -8.48
CA MET A 215 1.45 -11.78 -8.24
C MET A 215 1.49 -12.52 -6.90
N ALA A 216 1.04 -11.89 -5.82
CA ALA A 216 1.00 -12.50 -4.50
C ALA A 216 0.08 -13.73 -4.46
N TYR A 217 -1.04 -13.68 -5.16
CA TYR A 217 -2.05 -14.75 -5.18
C TYR A 217 -1.67 -15.92 -6.08
N ASN A 218 -1.22 -15.65 -7.31
CA ASN A 218 -0.99 -16.67 -8.34
C ASN A 218 0.48 -17.12 -8.42
N GLY A 219 1.40 -16.31 -7.95
CA GLY A 219 2.82 -16.44 -8.24
C GLY A 219 3.19 -15.78 -9.57
N GLU A 220 4.47 -15.53 -9.75
CA GLU A 220 5.07 -14.95 -10.94
C GLU A 220 6.43 -15.62 -11.19
N THR A 221 6.81 -15.82 -12.46
CA THR A 221 8.08 -16.46 -12.88
C THR A 221 8.96 -15.47 -13.65
#